data_711e05ee987f9de80727e6655b217d85
#
_entry.id   711e05ee987f9de80727e6655b217d85
#
_cell.length_a   1.000
_cell.length_b   1.000
_cell.length_c   1.000
_cell.angle_alpha   90.00
_cell.angle_beta   90.00
_cell.angle_gamma   90.00
#
_symmetry.space_group_name_H-M   'P 1'
#
loop_
_entity.id
_entity.type
_entity.pdbx_description
1 polymer ?
#
loop_
_entity_poly.entity_id
_entity_poly.type
_entity_poly.pdbx_seq_one_letter_code
_entity_poly.pdbx_strand_id
1 'polypeptide(L)'
;MRRKLLLGGLVSAMLLAMVGVAANPASAQQSLRLQYKTSATGATADQVEPWFNLVNGGTSAVPLSGVKIRYYFKADAGSPQYRFACSWAVVSCSTVTGTFGTLSPGTATADRYLEVGFTSGNLAVGAQTGDLQLRFHRADWQRLTQSDDYSFGPARTTYGDWTKVTVYQNGALVWGTSPSGGGGDPTPTPTPTITNPPGGSGVVFDDFAYSNADDPNISAHNWTVRTNTGGPGVPGASWPKQNVTFPTVSGTNKALQLKAVTDGTASGTQQSEVLHQRKFLEGTYAARVKFSDTPVSGPDGDHIVQTFFTITPLAADMDPDYSEQDFEYLPNGGWGEPANIMYATSWETYRNEPWQAVNVHTEVRQSYAGWHDLVLQVSGGQIRYYIDGALFAEHGGDYYPETVQSVNFNLWFISGGLVGSSTSRDYIQQIDWFYHSKNEVVAPATVLSRVNGYRSASTTWVDTVPNP
;
A
#
# COMPACT_ATOMS: atom_id res chain seq x y z
N MET A 1 -82.51 -35.03 24.44
CA MET A 1 -83.36 -35.38 23.24
C MET A 1 -82.80 -34.65 22.02
N ARG A 2 -82.70 -35.43 20.91
CA ARG A 2 -82.53 -34.99 19.50
C ARG A 2 -81.16 -34.34 19.18
N ARG A 3 -80.40 -34.87 18.36
CA ARG A 3 -80.23 -35.63 17.12
C ARG A 3 -79.11 -34.98 16.31
N LYS A 4 -78.20 -35.82 15.92
CA LYS A 4 -77.12 -35.60 14.97
C LYS A 4 -77.64 -35.16 13.61
N LEU A 5 -76.87 -34.36 12.90
CA LEU A 5 -76.66 -34.49 11.43
C LEU A 5 -75.24 -34.20 11.05
N LEU A 6 -74.61 -35.17 10.43
CA LEU A 6 -73.39 -35.10 9.68
C LEU A 6 -73.64 -34.44 8.31
N LEU A 7 -72.82 -33.53 7.87
CA LEU A 7 -72.68 -33.27 6.44
C LEU A 7 -71.17 -33.17 6.12
N GLY A 8 -70.79 -34.10 5.28
CA GLY A 8 -69.44 -34.13 4.72
C GLY A 8 -69.26 -33.05 3.64
N GLY A 9 -68.16 -32.41 3.64
CA GLY A 9 -67.76 -31.50 2.59
C GLY A 9 -66.35 -31.88 2.10
N LEU A 10 -66.24 -32.28 0.84
CA LEU A 10 -65.03 -32.51 0.09
C LEU A 10 -64.16 -31.21 0.10
N VAL A 11 -62.96 -31.32 0.53
CA VAL A 11 -61.98 -30.28 0.30
C VAL A 11 -61.17 -30.69 -0.94
N SER A 12 -61.43 -30.01 -2.06
CA SER A 12 -60.55 -30.04 -3.24
C SER A 12 -59.26 -29.30 -2.96
N ALA A 13 -58.16 -30.01 -2.93
CA ALA A 13 -56.80 -29.40 -2.88
C ALA A 13 -56.50 -28.82 -4.26
N MET A 14 -56.49 -27.48 -4.35
CA MET A 14 -55.99 -26.74 -5.51
C MET A 14 -54.48 -26.57 -5.33
N LEU A 15 -53.67 -27.31 -6.09
CA LEU A 15 -52.24 -27.08 -6.21
C LEU A 15 -52.04 -25.77 -6.98
N LEU A 16 -51.64 -24.69 -6.31
CA LEU A 16 -51.08 -23.50 -6.95
C LEU A 16 -49.63 -23.81 -7.31
N ALA A 17 -49.33 -24.00 -8.58
CA ALA A 17 -47.99 -23.97 -9.10
C ALA A 17 -47.46 -22.53 -9.00
N MET A 18 -46.59 -22.26 -8.01
CA MET A 18 -45.81 -21.03 -8.00
C MET A 18 -44.74 -21.12 -9.12
N VAL A 19 -45.00 -20.44 -10.22
CA VAL A 19 -43.94 -20.12 -11.19
C VAL A 19 -43.01 -19.13 -10.50
N GLY A 20 -41.88 -19.62 -10.00
CA GLY A 20 -40.79 -18.79 -9.54
C GLY A 20 -40.21 -17.98 -10.71
N VAL A 21 -40.55 -16.70 -10.78
CA VAL A 21 -39.85 -15.76 -11.62
C VAL A 21 -38.43 -15.65 -11.02
N ALA A 22 -37.48 -16.31 -11.67
CA ALA A 22 -36.04 -16.07 -11.36
C ALA A 22 -35.76 -14.58 -11.64
N ALA A 23 -35.61 -13.81 -10.58
CA ALA A 23 -35.07 -12.46 -10.70
C ALA A 23 -33.69 -12.59 -11.31
N ASN A 24 -33.48 -12.03 -12.50
CA ASN A 24 -32.13 -11.84 -13.05
C ASN A 24 -31.29 -11.11 -11.98
N PRO A 25 -30.09 -11.57 -11.66
CA PRO A 25 -29.20 -10.80 -10.80
C PRO A 25 -29.00 -9.44 -11.50
N ALA A 26 -29.38 -8.37 -10.81
CA ALA A 26 -29.04 -7.02 -11.25
C ALA A 26 -27.53 -6.98 -11.50
N SER A 27 -27.11 -6.69 -12.71
CA SER A 27 -25.71 -6.47 -13.05
C SER A 27 -25.16 -5.48 -12.03
N ALA A 28 -24.11 -5.86 -11.30
CA ALA A 28 -23.47 -4.98 -10.34
C ALA A 28 -23.10 -3.68 -11.08
N GLN A 29 -23.72 -2.58 -10.68
CA GLN A 29 -23.50 -1.27 -11.31
C GLN A 29 -22.02 -0.93 -11.10
N GLN A 30 -21.26 -0.82 -12.19
CA GLN A 30 -19.84 -0.47 -12.12
C GLN A 30 -19.69 0.86 -11.38
N SER A 31 -18.91 0.87 -10.31
CA SER A 31 -18.77 2.03 -9.43
C SER A 31 -18.09 3.22 -10.12
N LEU A 32 -17.15 2.96 -11.02
CA LEU A 32 -16.47 3.97 -11.84
C LEU A 32 -16.66 3.69 -13.32
N ARG A 33 -16.75 4.77 -14.11
CA ARG A 33 -16.89 4.75 -15.57
C ARG A 33 -15.96 5.79 -16.19
N LEU A 34 -15.21 5.41 -17.23
CA LEU A 34 -14.31 6.32 -17.93
C LEU A 34 -14.86 6.74 -19.27
N GLN A 35 -14.84 8.04 -19.49
CA GLN A 35 -15.07 8.67 -20.78
C GLN A 35 -13.74 9.14 -21.35
N TYR A 36 -13.58 8.95 -22.66
CA TYR A 36 -12.38 9.28 -23.40
C TYR A 36 -12.72 10.11 -24.62
N LYS A 37 -11.83 11.04 -24.95
CA LYS A 37 -11.71 11.65 -26.27
C LYS A 37 -10.24 11.90 -26.60
N THR A 38 -9.93 12.16 -27.86
CA THR A 38 -8.61 12.59 -28.32
C THR A 38 -8.69 13.89 -29.09
N SER A 39 -7.69 14.76 -28.96
CA SER A 39 -7.49 15.94 -29.79
C SER A 39 -6.53 15.66 -30.96
N ALA A 40 -5.66 14.65 -30.86
CA ALA A 40 -4.74 14.20 -31.89
C ALA A 40 -5.33 12.99 -32.64
N THR A 41 -6.06 13.21 -33.74
CA THR A 41 -6.79 12.15 -34.48
C THR A 41 -6.00 11.47 -35.59
N GLY A 42 -4.78 11.96 -35.90
CA GLY A 42 -3.93 11.42 -36.97
C GLY A 42 -3.42 10.02 -36.70
N ALA A 43 -3.17 9.22 -37.75
CA ALA A 43 -2.54 7.90 -37.62
C ALA A 43 -1.14 7.98 -36.99
N THR A 44 -0.44 9.09 -37.19
CA THR A 44 0.83 9.44 -36.54
C THR A 44 0.75 10.85 -35.97
N ALA A 45 1.39 11.09 -34.83
CA ALA A 45 1.39 12.39 -34.19
C ALA A 45 2.74 12.68 -33.52
N ASP A 46 3.03 13.96 -33.24
CA ASP A 46 4.20 14.36 -32.47
C ASP A 46 3.99 14.09 -30.97
N GLN A 47 2.73 14.02 -30.54
CA GLN A 47 2.32 13.63 -29.19
C GLN A 47 0.94 12.94 -29.23
N VAL A 48 0.75 11.97 -28.33
CA VAL A 48 -0.54 11.34 -28.08
C VAL A 48 -1.29 12.18 -27.03
N GLU A 49 -2.56 12.47 -27.29
CA GLU A 49 -3.38 13.36 -26.45
C GLU A 49 -4.64 12.65 -25.95
N PRO A 50 -4.52 11.75 -24.97
CA PRO A 50 -5.67 11.09 -24.38
C PRO A 50 -6.30 12.00 -23.33
N TRP A 51 -7.54 12.41 -23.56
CA TRP A 51 -8.29 13.20 -22.60
C TRP A 51 -9.32 12.33 -21.91
N PHE A 52 -9.39 12.42 -20.60
CA PHE A 52 -10.26 11.58 -19.77
C PHE A 52 -11.26 12.42 -18.96
N ASN A 53 -12.40 11.79 -18.67
CA ASN A 53 -13.35 12.22 -17.66
C ASN A 53 -13.82 10.97 -16.89
N LEU A 54 -13.50 10.90 -15.61
CA LEU A 54 -13.90 9.79 -14.75
C LEU A 54 -15.21 10.14 -14.04
N VAL A 55 -16.18 9.23 -14.09
CA VAL A 55 -17.52 9.38 -13.53
C VAL A 55 -17.72 8.37 -12.41
N ASN A 56 -18.14 8.82 -11.24
CA ASN A 56 -18.55 7.95 -10.14
C ASN A 56 -20.05 7.64 -10.23
N GLY A 57 -20.37 6.48 -10.78
CA GLY A 57 -21.74 5.93 -10.84
C GLY A 57 -22.12 5.05 -9.63
N GLY A 58 -21.21 4.90 -8.67
CA GLY A 58 -21.43 4.08 -7.47
C GLY A 58 -22.25 4.79 -6.40
N THR A 59 -22.36 4.15 -5.24
CA THR A 59 -23.14 4.63 -4.08
C THR A 59 -22.31 5.25 -2.97
N SER A 60 -20.98 5.30 -3.14
CA SER A 60 -20.03 5.85 -2.18
C SER A 60 -19.05 6.81 -2.88
N ALA A 61 -18.54 7.79 -2.15
CA ALA A 61 -17.49 8.66 -2.64
C ALA A 61 -16.19 7.87 -2.83
N VAL A 62 -15.41 8.21 -3.87
CA VAL A 62 -14.18 7.52 -4.25
C VAL A 62 -12.98 8.44 -4.04
N PRO A 63 -12.05 8.12 -3.12
CA PRO A 63 -10.77 8.81 -3.02
C PRO A 63 -9.97 8.63 -4.30
N LEU A 64 -9.59 9.72 -4.97
CA LEU A 64 -8.87 9.67 -6.24
C LEU A 64 -7.45 9.12 -6.08
N SER A 65 -6.83 9.24 -4.91
CA SER A 65 -5.51 8.66 -4.62
C SER A 65 -5.44 7.14 -4.80
N GLY A 66 -6.58 6.44 -4.65
CA GLY A 66 -6.70 5.01 -4.95
C GLY A 66 -7.01 4.68 -6.40
N VAL A 67 -7.13 5.67 -7.29
CA VAL A 67 -7.54 5.46 -8.69
C VAL A 67 -6.35 5.53 -9.63
N LYS A 68 -6.28 4.57 -10.58
CA LYS A 68 -5.32 4.54 -11.68
C LYS A 68 -6.06 4.35 -13.00
N ILE A 69 -5.67 5.08 -14.04
CA ILE A 69 -6.21 4.98 -15.40
C ILE A 69 -5.07 4.53 -16.32
N ARG A 70 -5.26 3.45 -17.10
CA ARG A 70 -4.23 2.98 -18.05
C ARG A 70 -4.68 3.14 -19.48
N TYR A 71 -3.88 3.88 -20.25
CA TYR A 71 -3.94 4.00 -21.69
C TYR A 71 -2.86 3.10 -22.32
N TYR A 72 -3.24 2.14 -23.15
CA TYR A 72 -2.37 1.13 -23.72
C TYR A 72 -1.97 1.49 -25.14
N PHE A 73 -0.67 1.39 -25.44
CA PHE A 73 -0.12 1.73 -26.73
C PHE A 73 1.02 0.79 -27.13
N LYS A 74 1.35 0.78 -28.42
CA LYS A 74 2.46 0.02 -28.98
C LYS A 74 3.70 0.92 -29.04
N ALA A 75 4.82 0.44 -28.50
CA ALA A 75 6.07 1.17 -28.61
C ALA A 75 6.58 1.17 -30.05
N ASP A 76 6.92 2.35 -30.56
CA ASP A 76 7.62 2.48 -31.82
C ASP A 76 9.04 1.92 -31.77
N ALA A 77 9.67 1.70 -32.93
CA ALA A 77 11.03 1.16 -33.01
C ALA A 77 12.05 1.98 -32.20
N GLY A 78 13.07 1.29 -31.67
CA GLY A 78 14.19 1.90 -30.96
C GLY A 78 13.99 2.01 -29.45
N SER A 79 12.95 1.39 -28.87
CA SER A 79 12.67 1.41 -27.41
C SER A 79 12.70 2.82 -26.79
N PRO A 80 11.91 3.75 -27.30
CA PRO A 80 11.98 5.15 -26.90
C PRO A 80 11.60 5.36 -25.43
N GLN A 81 12.20 6.38 -24.82
CA GLN A 81 11.72 6.93 -23.56
C GLN A 81 10.54 7.87 -23.84
N TYR A 82 9.58 7.91 -22.92
CA TYR A 82 8.40 8.76 -23.04
C TYR A 82 8.37 9.82 -21.94
N ARG A 83 7.71 10.94 -22.24
CA ARG A 83 7.47 12.05 -21.31
C ARG A 83 5.97 12.32 -21.22
N PHE A 84 5.48 12.39 -19.99
CA PHE A 84 4.10 12.73 -19.69
C PHE A 84 3.98 14.22 -19.34
N ALA A 85 2.86 14.83 -19.71
CA ALA A 85 2.47 16.14 -19.25
C ALA A 85 0.95 16.23 -19.09
N CYS A 86 0.50 16.91 -18.04
CA CYS A 86 -0.86 17.39 -17.89
C CYS A 86 -0.93 18.80 -18.48
N SER A 87 -1.74 19.00 -19.52
CA SER A 87 -1.95 20.31 -20.15
C SER A 87 -2.95 21.14 -19.37
N TRP A 88 -4.01 20.50 -18.88
CA TRP A 88 -5.03 21.09 -18.02
C TRP A 88 -5.86 20.00 -17.35
N ALA A 89 -6.31 20.24 -16.11
CA ALA A 89 -7.22 19.36 -15.39
C ALA A 89 -8.11 20.15 -14.45
N VAL A 90 -9.42 19.84 -14.41
CA VAL A 90 -10.37 20.44 -13.47
C VAL A 90 -9.96 20.15 -12.03
N VAL A 91 -9.44 18.96 -11.76
CA VAL A 91 -8.91 18.54 -10.45
C VAL A 91 -7.53 19.11 -10.11
N SER A 92 -6.98 19.97 -10.97
CA SER A 92 -5.61 20.53 -10.96
C SER A 92 -4.54 19.56 -11.47
N CYS A 93 -3.71 20.03 -12.41
CA CYS A 93 -2.56 19.26 -12.92
C CYS A 93 -1.53 18.92 -11.81
N SER A 94 -1.45 19.70 -10.74
CA SER A 94 -0.57 19.43 -9.60
C SER A 94 -0.95 18.15 -8.84
N THR A 95 -2.18 17.68 -8.98
CA THR A 95 -2.65 16.44 -8.37
C THR A 95 -2.62 15.24 -9.32
N VAL A 96 -2.30 15.44 -10.61
CA VAL A 96 -2.30 14.39 -11.63
C VAL A 96 -0.86 13.92 -11.88
N THR A 97 -0.64 12.61 -11.81
CA THR A 97 0.65 11.98 -12.10
C THR A 97 0.54 11.09 -13.34
N GLY A 98 1.65 10.87 -14.04
CA GLY A 98 1.70 9.94 -15.16
C GLY A 98 3.03 9.20 -15.20
N THR A 99 2.98 7.89 -15.26
CA THR A 99 4.13 6.99 -15.36
C THR A 99 3.95 6.01 -16.52
N PHE A 100 5.05 5.46 -17.04
CA PHE A 100 5.00 4.49 -18.13
C PHE A 100 5.39 3.11 -17.64
N GLY A 101 4.60 2.10 -18.04
CA GLY A 101 4.87 0.71 -17.73
C GLY A 101 4.92 -0.17 -18.98
N THR A 102 5.47 -1.37 -18.80
CA THR A 102 5.55 -2.41 -19.83
C THR A 102 4.42 -3.41 -19.63
N LEU A 103 3.76 -3.82 -20.73
CA LEU A 103 2.81 -4.91 -20.73
C LEU A 103 3.54 -6.21 -21.11
N SER A 104 3.51 -7.21 -20.24
CA SER A 104 4.15 -8.50 -20.46
C SER A 104 3.18 -9.65 -20.17
N PRO A 105 2.91 -10.56 -21.14
CA PRO A 105 3.31 -10.44 -22.54
C PRO A 105 2.64 -9.27 -23.24
N GLY A 106 3.34 -8.65 -24.17
CA GLY A 106 2.77 -7.64 -25.06
C GLY A 106 1.85 -8.25 -26.12
N THR A 107 1.00 -7.43 -26.72
CA THR A 107 0.12 -7.81 -27.83
C THR A 107 0.54 -7.12 -29.13
N ALA A 108 -0.14 -7.41 -30.22
CA ALA A 108 0.11 -6.73 -31.51
C ALA A 108 -0.16 -5.21 -31.44
N THR A 109 -1.04 -4.76 -30.52
CA THR A 109 -1.50 -3.37 -30.42
C THR A 109 -1.10 -2.69 -29.09
N ALA A 110 -0.41 -3.38 -28.21
CA ALA A 110 0.11 -2.79 -26.96
C ALA A 110 1.25 -3.62 -26.37
N ASP A 111 2.32 -2.97 -25.99
CA ASP A 111 3.40 -3.50 -25.16
C ASP A 111 3.84 -2.50 -24.07
N ARG A 112 3.19 -1.33 -24.06
CA ARG A 112 3.36 -0.25 -23.07
C ARG A 112 2.01 0.28 -22.62
N TYR A 113 2.02 0.97 -21.50
CA TYR A 113 0.90 1.78 -21.06
C TYR A 113 1.37 3.06 -20.36
N LEU A 114 0.58 4.12 -20.52
CA LEU A 114 0.62 5.27 -19.65
C LEU A 114 -0.33 4.99 -18.48
N GLU A 115 0.15 5.04 -17.25
CA GLU A 115 -0.66 5.01 -16.03
C GLU A 115 -0.79 6.41 -15.47
N VAL A 116 -2.02 6.90 -15.41
CA VAL A 116 -2.39 8.19 -14.83
C VAL A 116 -2.94 7.93 -13.42
N GLY A 117 -2.40 8.63 -12.44
CA GLY A 117 -2.84 8.58 -11.05
C GLY A 117 -3.13 9.96 -10.49
N PHE A 118 -3.54 9.99 -9.22
CA PHE A 118 -3.86 11.21 -8.50
C PHE A 118 -3.21 11.19 -7.12
N THR A 119 -2.63 12.30 -6.70
CA THR A 119 -2.02 12.44 -5.36
C THR A 119 -3.05 12.77 -4.29
N SER A 120 -4.20 13.36 -4.67
CA SER A 120 -5.28 13.76 -3.76
C SER A 120 -6.59 13.95 -4.50
N GLY A 121 -7.65 14.21 -3.77
CA GLY A 121 -9.00 14.48 -4.30
C GLY A 121 -10.00 13.41 -3.92
N ASN A 122 -11.28 13.76 -4.00
CA ASN A 122 -12.39 12.85 -3.69
C ASN A 122 -13.52 13.06 -4.71
N LEU A 123 -13.96 11.97 -5.35
CA LEU A 123 -15.03 11.97 -6.34
C LEU A 123 -16.35 11.57 -5.66
N ALA A 124 -17.21 12.54 -5.38
CA ALA A 124 -18.50 12.30 -4.74
C ALA A 124 -19.39 11.39 -5.58
N VAL A 125 -20.43 10.82 -4.96
CA VAL A 125 -21.47 10.02 -5.65
C VAL A 125 -22.11 10.84 -6.75
N GLY A 126 -22.19 10.28 -7.97
CA GLY A 126 -22.76 10.94 -9.15
C GLY A 126 -21.87 12.04 -9.74
N ALA A 127 -20.72 12.37 -9.14
CA ALA A 127 -19.80 13.38 -9.63
C ALA A 127 -18.86 12.84 -10.72
N GLN A 128 -18.16 13.76 -11.39
CA GLN A 128 -17.15 13.47 -12.38
C GLN A 128 -15.90 14.35 -12.15
N THR A 129 -14.73 13.88 -12.61
CA THR A 129 -13.49 14.67 -12.52
C THR A 129 -13.53 15.93 -13.37
N GLY A 130 -14.39 15.96 -14.39
CA GLY A 130 -14.29 16.91 -15.48
C GLY A 130 -13.08 16.59 -16.38
N ASP A 131 -12.74 17.52 -17.25
CA ASP A 131 -11.64 17.36 -18.21
C ASP A 131 -10.30 17.07 -17.54
N LEU A 132 -9.63 16.00 -17.97
CA LEU A 132 -8.23 15.71 -17.76
C LEU A 132 -7.55 15.73 -19.14
N GLN A 133 -6.95 16.87 -19.51
CA GLN A 133 -6.29 17.07 -20.80
C GLN A 133 -4.83 16.68 -20.69
N LEU A 134 -4.55 15.44 -21.07
CA LEU A 134 -3.25 14.80 -20.88
C LEU A 134 -2.55 14.63 -22.23
N ARG A 135 -1.23 14.51 -22.18
CA ARG A 135 -0.42 14.21 -23.35
C ARG A 135 0.85 13.47 -22.99
N PHE A 136 1.36 12.71 -23.93
CA PHE A 136 2.71 12.17 -23.86
C PHE A 136 3.37 12.17 -25.24
N HIS A 137 4.69 12.22 -25.23
CA HIS A 137 5.52 12.22 -26.43
C HIS A 137 6.81 11.41 -26.20
N ARG A 138 7.49 11.05 -27.26
CA ARG A 138 8.83 10.48 -27.19
C ARG A 138 9.83 11.54 -26.71
N ALA A 139 10.77 11.15 -25.88
CA ALA A 139 11.81 12.07 -25.36
C ALA A 139 12.71 12.63 -26.47
N ASP A 140 12.83 11.90 -27.59
CA ASP A 140 13.60 12.28 -28.79
C ASP A 140 12.76 13.09 -29.83
N TRP A 141 11.50 13.40 -29.51
CA TRP A 141 10.55 14.14 -30.37
C TRP A 141 10.30 13.50 -31.76
N GLN A 142 10.65 12.22 -31.91
CA GLN A 142 10.21 11.48 -33.09
C GLN A 142 8.69 11.23 -33.03
N ARG A 143 8.05 11.17 -34.19
CA ARG A 143 6.60 10.94 -34.24
C ARG A 143 6.25 9.56 -33.71
N LEU A 144 5.08 9.48 -33.07
CA LEU A 144 4.46 8.24 -32.63
C LEU A 144 3.47 7.75 -33.67
N THR A 145 3.40 6.42 -33.83
CA THR A 145 2.33 5.76 -34.58
C THR A 145 1.19 5.46 -33.60
N GLN A 146 0.02 6.09 -33.78
CA GLN A 146 -1.15 5.88 -32.94
C GLN A 146 -2.13 4.85 -33.51
N SER A 147 -2.08 4.62 -34.81
CA SER A 147 -3.05 3.75 -35.48
C SER A 147 -3.00 2.28 -35.07
N ASP A 148 -1.89 1.83 -34.49
CA ASP A 148 -1.69 0.49 -33.95
C ASP A 148 -1.82 0.43 -32.42
N ASP A 149 -2.16 1.54 -31.76
CA ASP A 149 -2.39 1.60 -30.32
C ASP A 149 -3.76 1.04 -29.92
N TYR A 150 -3.78 0.13 -28.95
CA TYR A 150 -5.02 -0.48 -28.46
C TYR A 150 -6.04 0.54 -27.97
N SER A 151 -5.61 1.54 -27.21
CA SER A 151 -6.50 2.53 -26.60
C SER A 151 -6.88 3.69 -27.52
N PHE A 152 -6.21 3.82 -28.66
CA PHE A 152 -6.47 4.91 -29.61
C PHE A 152 -7.85 4.79 -30.26
N GLY A 153 -8.59 5.89 -30.28
CA GLY A 153 -9.90 6.01 -30.89
C GLY A 153 -9.99 7.27 -31.78
N PRO A 154 -9.53 7.25 -33.07
CA PRO A 154 -9.45 8.44 -33.90
C PRO A 154 -10.79 9.15 -34.12
N ALA A 155 -11.91 8.43 -34.06
CA ALA A 155 -13.25 9.01 -34.16
C ALA A 155 -13.78 9.58 -32.86
N ARG A 156 -13.05 9.47 -31.75
CA ARG A 156 -13.47 9.92 -30.41
C ARG A 156 -13.07 11.40 -30.19
N THR A 157 -13.74 12.30 -30.85
CA THR A 157 -13.50 13.75 -30.73
C THR A 157 -14.37 14.41 -29.65
N THR A 158 -15.34 13.67 -29.10
CA THR A 158 -16.19 14.07 -27.96
C THR A 158 -16.14 12.98 -26.89
N TYR A 159 -16.37 13.38 -25.63
CA TYR A 159 -16.40 12.41 -24.52
C TYR A 159 -17.46 11.34 -24.73
N GLY A 160 -17.06 10.11 -24.57
CA GLY A 160 -17.93 8.93 -24.57
C GLY A 160 -17.24 7.77 -23.86
N ASP A 161 -18.04 6.87 -23.34
CA ASP A 161 -17.55 5.69 -22.64
C ASP A 161 -16.58 4.90 -23.54
N TRP A 162 -15.40 4.55 -22.99
CA TRP A 162 -14.34 3.88 -23.73
C TRP A 162 -13.70 2.75 -22.95
N THR A 163 -14.04 1.53 -23.31
CA THR A 163 -13.58 0.33 -22.60
C THR A 163 -12.17 -0.13 -22.96
N LYS A 164 -11.54 0.48 -23.98
CA LYS A 164 -10.12 0.22 -24.33
C LYS A 164 -9.13 1.01 -23.46
N VAL A 165 -9.62 1.76 -22.50
CA VAL A 165 -8.85 2.34 -21.39
C VAL A 165 -9.37 1.73 -20.10
N THR A 166 -8.49 1.29 -19.23
CA THR A 166 -8.90 0.64 -17.98
C THR A 166 -8.80 1.59 -16.81
N VAL A 167 -9.69 1.40 -15.82
CA VAL A 167 -9.63 2.06 -14.52
C VAL A 167 -9.47 1.01 -13.44
N TYR A 168 -8.52 1.26 -12.57
CA TYR A 168 -8.29 0.47 -11.36
C TYR A 168 -8.65 1.33 -10.15
N GLN A 169 -9.29 0.74 -9.17
CA GLN A 169 -9.55 1.33 -7.86
C GLN A 169 -8.92 0.43 -6.81
N ASN A 170 -7.97 0.95 -6.03
CA ASN A 170 -7.21 0.19 -5.05
C ASN A 170 -6.61 -1.11 -5.63
N GLY A 171 -6.08 -1.02 -6.86
CA GLY A 171 -5.48 -2.14 -7.58
C GLY A 171 -6.46 -3.08 -8.30
N ALA A 172 -7.75 -3.04 -8.01
CA ALA A 172 -8.77 -3.84 -8.70
C ALA A 172 -9.24 -3.17 -10.00
N LEU A 173 -9.34 -3.95 -11.09
CA LEU A 173 -9.92 -3.47 -12.35
C LEU A 173 -11.42 -3.25 -12.16
N VAL A 174 -11.88 -2.00 -12.29
CA VAL A 174 -13.29 -1.61 -12.12
C VAL A 174 -13.94 -1.10 -13.40
N TRP A 175 -13.17 -0.83 -14.45
CA TRP A 175 -13.66 -0.39 -15.75
C TRP A 175 -12.70 -0.78 -16.87
N GLY A 176 -13.26 -1.09 -18.02
CA GLY A 176 -12.54 -1.30 -19.29
C GLY A 176 -12.00 -2.72 -19.43
N THR A 177 -11.30 -2.95 -20.56
CA THR A 177 -10.71 -4.25 -20.92
C THR A 177 -9.25 -4.06 -21.24
N SER A 178 -8.37 -4.89 -20.67
CA SER A 178 -6.94 -4.89 -20.98
C SER A 178 -6.69 -5.54 -22.37
N PRO A 179 -5.68 -5.09 -23.15
CA PRO A 179 -5.33 -5.69 -24.45
C PRO A 179 -4.86 -7.13 -24.36
N SER A 180 -4.42 -7.62 -23.22
CA SER A 180 -3.96 -9.01 -23.01
C SER A 180 -5.09 -10.06 -22.98
N GLY A 181 -6.20 -9.81 -23.68
CA GLY A 181 -7.16 -10.87 -24.07
C GLY A 181 -7.83 -11.66 -22.95
N GLY A 182 -8.04 -11.07 -21.79
CA GLY A 182 -8.90 -11.60 -20.74
C GLY A 182 -10.27 -10.92 -20.74
N GLY A 183 -10.98 -10.97 -21.88
CA GLY A 183 -12.38 -10.62 -21.95
C GLY A 183 -13.22 -11.77 -21.41
N GLY A 184 -13.43 -11.83 -20.10
CA GLY A 184 -14.49 -12.58 -19.46
C GLY A 184 -15.43 -11.55 -18.87
N ASP A 185 -16.71 -11.60 -19.31
CA ASP A 185 -17.85 -11.16 -18.53
C ASP A 185 -17.59 -11.57 -17.06
N PRO A 186 -17.86 -10.74 -16.04
CA PRO A 186 -17.67 -11.17 -14.66
C PRO A 186 -18.69 -12.29 -14.35
N THR A 187 -18.37 -13.49 -14.78
CA THR A 187 -18.84 -14.69 -14.10
C THR A 187 -18.36 -14.52 -12.66
N PRO A 188 -19.18 -14.73 -11.64
CA PRO A 188 -18.71 -14.68 -10.27
C PRO A 188 -17.48 -15.59 -10.20
N THR A 189 -16.32 -14.97 -10.10
CA THR A 189 -15.07 -15.68 -9.93
C THR A 189 -15.30 -16.60 -8.74
N PRO A 190 -15.11 -17.90 -8.88
CA PRO A 190 -15.10 -18.76 -7.71
C PRO A 190 -14.12 -18.12 -6.76
N THR A 191 -14.53 -17.96 -5.49
CA THR A 191 -13.66 -17.54 -4.38
C THR A 191 -12.28 -18.07 -4.68
N PRO A 192 -11.24 -17.22 -4.87
CA PRO A 192 -9.93 -17.75 -5.20
C PRO A 192 -9.56 -18.68 -4.07
N THR A 193 -9.54 -19.97 -4.37
CA THR A 193 -8.76 -20.88 -3.55
C THR A 193 -7.37 -20.29 -3.60
N ILE A 194 -6.87 -19.81 -2.47
CA ILE A 194 -5.51 -19.25 -2.38
C ILE A 194 -4.57 -20.40 -2.71
N THR A 195 -4.32 -20.61 -4.00
CA THR A 195 -3.11 -21.30 -4.42
C THR A 195 -2.02 -20.24 -4.26
N ASN A 196 -1.10 -20.46 -3.34
CA ASN A 196 0.11 -19.66 -3.24
C ASN A 196 0.60 -19.35 -4.65
N PRO A 197 0.87 -18.05 -5.00
CA PRO A 197 1.37 -17.71 -6.32
C PRO A 197 2.58 -18.62 -6.61
N PRO A 198 2.69 -19.21 -7.79
CA PRO A 198 3.85 -20.01 -8.11
C PRO A 198 5.06 -19.10 -8.14
N GLY A 199 6.03 -19.34 -7.26
CA GLY A 199 7.36 -18.78 -7.40
C GLY A 199 8.08 -18.27 -6.16
N GLY A 200 7.45 -17.89 -5.09
CA GLY A 200 8.15 -17.48 -3.86
C GLY A 200 8.37 -18.67 -2.91
N SER A 201 9.54 -18.79 -2.30
CA SER A 201 9.82 -19.83 -1.30
C SER A 201 9.14 -19.59 0.06
N GLY A 202 8.10 -18.74 0.10
CA GLY A 202 7.25 -18.48 1.27
C GLY A 202 6.74 -17.04 1.34
N VAL A 203 5.63 -16.89 2.03
CA VAL A 203 4.95 -15.60 2.26
C VAL A 203 4.61 -15.46 3.74
N VAL A 204 4.76 -14.26 4.29
CA VAL A 204 4.12 -13.83 5.54
C VAL A 204 3.14 -12.71 5.21
N PHE A 205 1.93 -12.82 5.72
CA PHE A 205 0.94 -11.74 5.73
C PHE A 205 0.28 -11.72 7.11
N ASP A 206 0.18 -10.53 7.71
CA ASP A 206 -0.53 -10.31 8.95
C ASP A 206 -1.33 -9.01 8.88
N ASP A 207 -2.62 -9.10 9.13
CA ASP A 207 -3.59 -8.00 9.13
C ASP A 207 -3.79 -7.41 10.53
N PHE A 208 -2.98 -7.83 11.51
CA PHE A 208 -3.03 -7.42 12.91
C PHE A 208 -4.43 -7.48 13.54
N ALA A 209 -5.21 -8.48 13.17
CA ALA A 209 -6.59 -8.69 13.64
C ALA A 209 -6.69 -9.24 15.07
N TYR A 210 -5.74 -8.88 15.94
CA TYR A 210 -5.68 -9.34 17.32
C TYR A 210 -6.68 -8.60 18.23
N SER A 211 -7.01 -9.21 19.39
CA SER A 211 -7.94 -8.62 20.35
C SER A 211 -7.27 -7.58 21.28
N ASN A 212 -6.06 -7.85 21.73
CA ASN A 212 -5.23 -7.01 22.60
C ASN A 212 -3.81 -7.57 22.66
N ALA A 213 -2.90 -6.95 23.42
CA ALA A 213 -1.50 -7.36 23.53
C ALA A 213 -1.27 -8.73 24.20
N ASP A 214 -2.30 -9.30 24.84
CA ASP A 214 -2.26 -10.64 25.44
C ASP A 214 -2.91 -11.72 24.55
N ASP A 215 -3.31 -11.38 23.33
CA ASP A 215 -3.88 -12.34 22.38
C ASP A 215 -2.86 -13.45 22.09
N PRO A 216 -3.18 -14.73 22.34
CA PRO A 216 -2.25 -15.83 22.14
C PRO A 216 -1.82 -16.01 20.68
N ASN A 217 -2.60 -15.49 19.74
CA ASN A 217 -2.23 -15.56 18.33
C ASN A 217 -1.01 -14.68 18.01
N ILE A 218 -0.71 -13.64 18.79
CA ILE A 218 0.49 -12.82 18.59
C ILE A 218 1.73 -13.72 18.60
N SER A 219 1.91 -14.52 19.67
CA SER A 219 3.03 -15.44 19.76
C SER A 219 2.91 -16.65 18.83
N ALA A 220 1.69 -17.14 18.58
CA ALA A 220 1.46 -18.21 17.61
C ALA A 220 1.80 -17.80 16.16
N HIS A 221 1.71 -16.50 15.86
CA HIS A 221 2.09 -15.90 14.59
C HIS A 221 3.55 -15.38 14.60
N ASN A 222 4.37 -15.82 15.56
CA ASN A 222 5.78 -15.49 15.68
C ASN A 222 6.08 -14.00 15.98
N TRP A 223 5.11 -13.24 16.46
CA TRP A 223 5.31 -11.89 16.96
C TRP A 223 5.59 -11.86 18.46
N THR A 224 6.37 -10.89 18.88
CA THR A 224 6.65 -10.60 20.29
C THR A 224 6.36 -9.14 20.58
N VAL A 225 5.59 -8.86 21.61
CA VAL A 225 5.47 -7.52 22.19
C VAL A 225 6.62 -7.37 23.18
N ARG A 226 7.51 -6.42 22.93
CA ARG A 226 8.68 -6.17 23.79
C ARG A 226 8.25 -5.67 25.15
N THR A 227 8.89 -6.21 26.22
CA THR A 227 8.71 -5.78 27.62
C THR A 227 10.04 -5.62 28.35
N ASN A 228 11.15 -6.07 27.79
CA ASN A 228 12.48 -5.95 28.37
C ASN A 228 13.01 -4.52 28.23
N THR A 229 13.71 -4.05 29.24
CA THR A 229 14.39 -2.76 29.26
C THR A 229 15.60 -2.73 28.33
N GLY A 230 16.15 -1.54 28.08
CA GLY A 230 17.31 -1.32 27.22
C GLY A 230 16.99 -0.42 26.02
N GLY A 231 18.02 -0.05 25.24
CA GLY A 231 17.89 0.77 24.04
C GLY A 231 17.02 0.14 22.94
N PRO A 232 16.67 0.94 21.92
CA PRO A 232 17.05 2.34 21.74
C PRO A 232 16.30 3.28 22.72
N GLY A 233 16.66 4.57 22.68
CA GLY A 233 15.91 5.65 23.29
C GLY A 233 16.43 6.16 24.62
N VAL A 234 15.50 6.68 25.42
CA VAL A 234 15.83 7.32 26.70
C VAL A 234 16.32 6.28 27.71
N PRO A 235 17.55 6.40 28.26
CA PRO A 235 18.05 5.47 29.26
C PRO A 235 17.14 5.42 30.49
N GLY A 236 16.68 4.21 30.87
CA GLY A 236 15.72 4.01 31.97
C GLY A 236 14.26 4.06 31.55
N ALA A 237 13.93 4.33 30.28
CA ALA A 237 12.58 4.19 29.77
C ALA A 237 12.08 2.75 29.86
N SER A 238 10.78 2.59 30.04
CA SER A 238 10.11 1.29 30.08
C SER A 238 9.44 0.95 28.75
N TRP A 239 9.15 -0.33 28.56
CA TRP A 239 8.47 -0.89 27.38
C TRP A 239 7.20 -1.64 27.82
N PRO A 240 6.17 -0.92 28.28
CA PRO A 240 5.00 -1.56 28.85
C PRO A 240 4.11 -2.17 27.78
N LYS A 241 3.76 -3.44 27.94
CA LYS A 241 2.94 -4.22 27.02
C LYS A 241 1.60 -3.55 26.68
N GLN A 242 0.99 -2.86 27.65
CA GLN A 242 -0.29 -2.16 27.49
C GLN A 242 -0.24 -0.96 26.53
N ASN A 243 0.94 -0.51 26.13
CA ASN A 243 1.11 0.51 25.11
C ASN A 243 0.96 -0.04 23.67
N VAL A 244 0.84 -1.37 23.52
CA VAL A 244 0.53 -2.04 22.26
C VAL A 244 -0.95 -2.42 22.27
N THR A 245 -1.71 -1.91 21.29
CA THR A 245 -3.15 -2.13 21.18
C THR A 245 -3.53 -2.41 19.73
N PHE A 246 -4.78 -2.85 19.48
CA PHE A 246 -5.28 -3.20 18.16
C PHE A 246 -6.66 -2.57 17.91
N PRO A 247 -6.73 -1.22 17.79
CA PRO A 247 -7.98 -0.51 17.54
C PRO A 247 -8.54 -0.80 16.15
N THR A 248 -9.86 -0.70 16.01
CA THR A 248 -10.51 -0.65 14.71
C THR A 248 -10.23 0.70 14.06
N VAL A 249 -9.68 0.71 12.85
CA VAL A 249 -9.30 1.91 12.11
C VAL A 249 -10.25 2.23 10.95
N SER A 250 -10.93 1.21 10.41
CA SER A 250 -11.94 1.40 9.36
C SER A 250 -12.84 0.15 9.26
N GLY A 251 -14.16 0.33 9.29
CA GLY A 251 -15.10 -0.79 9.24
C GLY A 251 -14.83 -1.84 10.31
N THR A 252 -14.45 -3.05 9.92
CA THR A 252 -13.99 -4.12 10.82
C THR A 252 -12.47 -4.26 10.87
N ASN A 253 -11.75 -3.45 10.07
CA ASN A 253 -10.31 -3.52 9.96
C ASN A 253 -9.62 -2.95 11.20
N LYS A 254 -8.71 -3.72 11.78
CA LYS A 254 -7.87 -3.32 12.91
C LYS A 254 -6.48 -2.91 12.43
N ALA A 255 -5.73 -2.27 13.31
CA ALA A 255 -4.32 -2.00 13.11
C ALA A 255 -3.54 -2.26 14.40
N LEU A 256 -2.30 -2.70 14.27
CA LEU A 256 -1.33 -2.63 15.35
C LEU A 256 -1.11 -1.16 15.69
N GLN A 257 -1.29 -0.77 16.93
CA GLN A 257 -1.03 0.58 17.43
C GLN A 257 0.03 0.54 18.52
N LEU A 258 1.10 1.27 18.29
CA LEU A 258 2.17 1.55 19.21
C LEU A 258 1.92 2.92 19.86
N LYS A 259 2.08 2.99 21.17
CA LYS A 259 2.00 4.24 21.94
C LYS A 259 3.31 4.49 22.67
N ALA A 260 3.82 5.71 22.60
CA ALA A 260 4.92 6.19 23.43
C ALA A 260 4.43 7.35 24.29
N VAL A 261 4.85 7.38 25.55
CA VAL A 261 4.42 8.37 26.54
C VAL A 261 5.64 8.94 27.23
N THR A 262 5.63 10.25 27.52
CA THR A 262 6.66 10.86 28.37
C THR A 262 6.08 12.03 29.18
N ASP A 263 6.61 12.23 30.37
CA ASP A 263 6.43 13.43 31.19
C ASP A 263 7.70 14.29 31.25
N GLY A 264 8.65 14.02 30.34
CA GLY A 264 9.96 14.69 30.31
C GLY A 264 11.03 14.07 31.21
N THR A 265 10.67 13.03 31.99
CA THR A 265 11.62 12.30 32.83
C THR A 265 11.91 10.91 32.26
N ALA A 266 13.08 10.35 32.58
CA ALA A 266 13.41 8.98 32.15
C ALA A 266 12.44 7.95 32.74
N SER A 267 12.08 8.08 34.01
CA SER A 267 11.17 7.16 34.70
C SER A 267 9.72 7.27 34.24
N GLY A 268 9.30 8.44 33.75
CA GLY A 268 7.97 8.67 33.17
C GLY A 268 7.91 8.39 31.67
N THR A 269 9.05 7.98 31.06
CA THR A 269 9.09 7.68 29.63
C THR A 269 8.80 6.22 29.36
N GLN A 270 7.86 5.98 28.44
CA GLN A 270 7.42 4.67 27.98
C GLN A 270 7.51 4.61 26.45
N GLN A 271 7.99 3.50 25.95
CA GLN A 271 8.21 3.24 24.51
C GLN A 271 7.50 1.94 24.12
N SER A 272 7.35 1.66 22.85
CA SER A 272 6.70 0.44 22.36
C SER A 272 7.44 -0.17 21.21
N GLU A 273 7.49 -1.51 21.17
CA GLU A 273 8.03 -2.27 20.06
C GLU A 273 7.29 -3.60 19.91
N VAL A 274 7.07 -3.99 18.65
CA VAL A 274 6.62 -5.33 18.26
C VAL A 274 7.58 -5.85 17.20
N LEU A 275 8.06 -7.07 17.40
CA LEU A 275 9.04 -7.71 16.52
C LEU A 275 8.61 -9.12 16.14
N HIS A 276 8.91 -9.50 14.89
CA HIS A 276 8.72 -10.86 14.41
C HIS A 276 9.98 -11.71 14.67
N GLN A 277 9.78 -13.03 14.81
CA GLN A 277 10.90 -13.99 14.86
C GLN A 277 11.85 -13.80 13.68
N ARG A 278 13.17 -13.93 13.94
CA ARG A 278 14.22 -13.86 12.92
C ARG A 278 14.09 -15.02 11.95
N LYS A 279 13.85 -14.72 10.66
CA LYS A 279 13.82 -15.72 9.57
C LYS A 279 13.86 -15.09 8.17
N PHE A 280 14.05 -13.80 8.10
CA PHE A 280 13.99 -13.01 6.89
C PHE A 280 15.39 -12.65 6.39
N LEU A 281 15.65 -12.71 5.10
CA LEU A 281 16.87 -12.25 4.48
C LEU A 281 16.57 -11.57 3.14
N GLU A 282 16.50 -12.31 2.05
CA GLU A 282 16.13 -11.75 0.75
C GLU A 282 14.63 -11.81 0.49
N GLY A 283 14.16 -10.84 -0.31
CA GLY A 283 12.77 -10.75 -0.73
C GLY A 283 12.20 -9.34 -0.69
N THR A 284 10.89 -9.28 -0.65
CA THR A 284 10.13 -8.03 -0.52
C THR A 284 9.46 -7.98 0.84
N TYR A 285 9.67 -6.90 1.56
CA TYR A 285 9.02 -6.57 2.83
C TYR A 285 8.14 -5.36 2.60
N ALA A 286 6.94 -5.36 3.16
CA ALA A 286 6.07 -4.21 3.03
C ALA A 286 5.16 -4.08 4.26
N ALA A 287 4.85 -2.83 4.58
CA ALA A 287 3.89 -2.49 5.63
C ALA A 287 3.14 -1.21 5.25
N ARG A 288 1.89 -1.11 5.68
CA ARG A 288 1.16 0.15 5.62
C ARG A 288 1.21 0.79 6.99
N VAL A 289 1.91 1.91 7.09
CA VAL A 289 2.22 2.60 8.34
C VAL A 289 1.57 3.98 8.35
N LYS A 290 0.97 4.34 9.48
CA LYS A 290 0.48 5.71 9.72
C LYS A 290 1.43 6.43 10.63
N PHE A 291 2.07 7.43 10.10
CA PHE A 291 2.91 8.37 10.83
C PHE A 291 2.11 9.55 11.38
N SER A 292 2.64 10.19 12.40
CA SER A 292 2.04 11.36 13.05
C SER A 292 3.09 12.45 13.23
N ASP A 293 2.72 13.70 12.91
CA ASP A 293 3.60 14.86 13.11
C ASP A 293 3.57 15.37 14.55
N THR A 294 2.48 15.13 15.26
CA THR A 294 2.24 15.70 16.58
C THR A 294 1.75 14.64 17.57
N PRO A 295 1.93 14.83 18.88
CA PRO A 295 1.31 13.96 19.87
C PRO A 295 -0.22 14.03 19.81
N VAL A 296 -0.89 12.98 20.25
CA VAL A 296 -2.36 12.96 20.39
C VAL A 296 -2.83 13.70 21.63
N SER A 297 -1.93 13.96 22.57
CA SER A 297 -2.19 14.75 23.79
C SER A 297 -0.90 15.37 24.31
N GLY A 298 -1.02 16.51 24.97
CA GLY A 298 0.08 17.25 25.60
C GLY A 298 0.89 18.12 24.64
N PRO A 299 1.98 18.75 25.13
CA PRO A 299 2.83 19.61 24.32
C PRO A 299 3.63 18.82 23.30
N ASP A 300 3.86 19.41 22.13
CA ASP A 300 4.66 18.86 21.05
C ASP A 300 6.13 19.28 21.16
N GLY A 301 7.01 18.59 20.40
CA GLY A 301 8.42 18.91 20.22
C GLY A 301 9.40 17.87 20.73
N ASP A 302 8.96 16.74 21.33
CA ASP A 302 9.86 15.63 21.67
C ASP A 302 10.43 15.00 20.40
N HIS A 303 11.73 14.70 20.37
CA HIS A 303 12.36 13.98 19.30
C HIS A 303 11.93 12.51 19.35
N ILE A 304 10.84 12.19 18.66
CA ILE A 304 10.30 10.83 18.56
C ILE A 304 10.64 10.20 17.22
N VAL A 305 10.95 8.89 17.22
CA VAL A 305 11.25 8.11 16.03
C VAL A 305 10.14 7.09 15.83
N GLN A 306 9.57 7.05 14.63
CA GLN A 306 8.52 6.15 14.20
C GLN A 306 9.09 5.25 13.10
N THR A 307 9.12 3.90 13.31
CA THR A 307 9.92 3.04 12.45
C THR A 307 9.17 1.85 11.86
N PHE A 308 9.69 1.36 10.75
CA PHE A 308 9.55 0.02 10.21
C PHE A 308 10.92 -0.43 9.73
N PHE A 309 11.44 -1.54 10.27
CA PHE A 309 12.81 -1.95 9.99
C PHE A 309 13.05 -3.45 10.06
N THR A 310 14.19 -3.88 9.53
CA THR A 310 14.73 -5.23 9.68
C THR A 310 16.08 -5.15 10.37
N ILE A 311 16.41 -6.13 11.22
CA ILE A 311 17.63 -6.08 12.03
C ILE A 311 18.15 -7.47 12.42
N THR A 312 19.48 -7.62 12.51
CA THR A 312 20.16 -8.70 13.22
C THR A 312 20.54 -8.25 14.63
N PRO A 313 20.80 -9.14 15.60
CA PRO A 313 21.45 -8.76 16.85
C PRO A 313 22.89 -8.28 16.59
N LEU A 314 23.29 -7.23 17.30
CA LEU A 314 24.71 -6.87 17.43
C LEU A 314 25.35 -7.77 18.49
N ALA A 315 26.11 -8.80 18.10
CA ALA A 315 26.73 -9.75 19.03
C ALA A 315 27.97 -9.19 19.72
N ALA A 316 28.65 -8.24 19.08
CA ALA A 316 29.81 -7.53 19.60
C ALA A 316 29.93 -6.15 18.94
N ASP A 317 30.74 -5.26 19.50
CA ASP A 317 31.12 -4.01 18.85
C ASP A 317 31.70 -4.26 17.45
N MET A 318 31.20 -3.56 16.45
CA MET A 318 31.61 -3.72 15.04
C MET A 318 31.44 -5.16 14.52
N ASP A 319 30.38 -5.83 14.95
CA ASP A 319 30.01 -7.16 14.48
C ASP A 319 29.83 -7.16 12.94
N PRO A 320 30.62 -7.95 12.20
CA PRO A 320 30.53 -7.96 10.73
C PRO A 320 29.25 -8.64 10.20
N ASP A 321 28.59 -9.48 11.02
CA ASP A 321 27.33 -10.12 10.65
C ASP A 321 26.10 -9.25 11.00
N TYR A 322 26.31 -8.06 11.56
CA TYR A 322 25.22 -7.12 11.85
C TYR A 322 24.69 -6.50 10.56
N SER A 323 23.39 -6.30 10.50
CA SER A 323 22.73 -5.56 9.43
C SER A 323 21.42 -4.99 9.93
N GLU A 324 21.08 -3.79 9.46
CA GLU A 324 19.79 -3.15 9.73
C GLU A 324 19.35 -2.33 8.50
N GLN A 325 18.05 -2.36 8.19
CA GLN A 325 17.46 -1.57 7.11
C GLN A 325 16.20 -0.90 7.63
N ASP A 326 16.22 0.45 7.64
CA ASP A 326 15.22 1.27 8.33
C ASP A 326 14.44 2.17 7.40
N PHE A 327 13.15 2.33 7.72
CA PHE A 327 12.40 3.54 7.50
C PHE A 327 12.21 4.21 8.87
N GLU A 328 12.69 5.45 9.03
CA GLU A 328 12.58 6.21 10.28
C GLU A 328 11.99 7.59 10.01
N TYR A 329 10.83 7.88 10.57
CA TYR A 329 10.21 9.19 10.50
C TYR A 329 10.36 9.95 11.81
N LEU A 330 10.97 11.15 11.72
CA LEU A 330 11.23 12.06 12.83
C LEU A 330 10.44 13.36 12.62
N PRO A 331 9.22 13.48 13.12
CA PRO A 331 8.39 14.68 12.90
C PRO A 331 9.00 15.92 13.52
N ASN A 332 9.65 15.80 14.67
CA ASN A 332 10.30 16.90 15.39
C ASN A 332 11.82 16.95 15.19
N GLY A 333 12.34 16.16 14.21
CA GLY A 333 13.76 16.04 13.99
C GLY A 333 14.46 15.25 15.08
N GLY A 334 15.77 15.38 15.17
CA GLY A 334 16.63 14.69 16.11
C GLY A 334 18.05 14.55 15.56
N TRP A 335 19.01 14.19 16.40
CA TRP A 335 20.43 14.05 16.02
C TRP A 335 21.04 15.29 15.35
N GLY A 336 20.49 16.49 15.65
CA GLY A 336 20.88 17.75 15.06
C GLY A 336 20.11 18.15 13.81
N GLU A 337 19.21 17.31 13.32
CA GLU A 337 18.40 17.54 12.15
C GLU A 337 17.08 18.25 12.47
N PRO A 338 16.58 19.11 11.56
CA PRO A 338 15.31 19.79 11.75
C PRO A 338 14.10 18.84 11.60
N ALA A 339 12.91 19.37 11.94
CA ALA A 339 11.64 18.65 11.87
C ALA A 339 11.29 18.10 10.48
N ASN A 340 10.38 17.12 10.48
CA ASN A 340 9.80 16.48 9.29
C ASN A 340 10.84 15.81 8.38
N ILE A 341 11.63 14.91 8.93
CA ILE A 341 12.62 14.16 8.18
C ILE A 341 12.29 12.66 8.16
N MET A 342 12.32 12.06 6.97
CA MET A 342 12.23 10.63 6.72
C MET A 342 13.59 10.13 6.29
N TYR A 343 14.09 9.10 6.96
CA TYR A 343 15.29 8.37 6.58
C TYR A 343 14.94 7.01 5.97
N ALA A 344 15.70 6.59 4.97
CA ALA A 344 15.98 5.20 4.66
C ALA A 344 17.44 4.96 4.99
N THR A 345 17.73 4.09 5.95
CA THR A 345 19.10 3.80 6.41
C THR A 345 19.43 2.33 6.19
N SER A 346 20.63 2.02 5.74
CA SER A 346 21.19 0.67 5.72
C SER A 346 22.49 0.65 6.49
N TRP A 347 22.53 -0.22 7.51
CA TRP A 347 23.69 -0.37 8.38
C TRP A 347 24.49 -1.62 8.03
N GLU A 348 25.80 -1.47 8.05
CA GLU A 348 26.78 -2.56 8.11
C GLU A 348 26.99 -2.97 9.56
N THR A 349 27.34 -2.00 10.43
CA THR A 349 27.64 -2.28 11.84
C THR A 349 27.77 -1.00 12.65
N TYR A 350 27.92 -1.15 13.98
CA TYR A 350 28.25 -0.02 14.85
C TYR A 350 28.92 -0.46 16.16
N ARG A 351 29.44 0.52 16.90
CA ARG A 351 29.98 0.42 18.25
C ARG A 351 29.44 1.57 19.09
N ASN A 352 29.06 1.27 20.34
CA ASN A 352 28.48 2.29 21.23
C ASN A 352 29.53 3.19 21.89
N GLU A 353 30.68 2.63 22.32
CA GLU A 353 31.70 3.39 23.08
C GLU A 353 33.13 3.09 22.58
N PRO A 354 33.85 4.06 22.06
CA PRO A 354 33.31 5.33 21.58
C PRO A 354 32.41 5.13 20.40
N TRP A 355 31.38 6.01 20.24
CA TRP A 355 30.40 5.88 19.16
C TRP A 355 31.06 5.84 17.79
N GLN A 356 30.72 4.80 17.02
CA GLN A 356 31.15 4.64 15.64
C GLN A 356 30.03 3.93 14.87
N ALA A 357 29.61 4.51 13.76
CA ALA A 357 28.59 3.95 12.88
C ALA A 357 29.18 3.68 11.49
N VAL A 358 28.80 2.57 10.88
CA VAL A 358 29.05 2.24 9.48
C VAL A 358 27.68 2.02 8.83
N ASN A 359 27.15 3.08 8.22
CA ASN A 359 25.86 3.07 7.53
C ASN A 359 25.87 3.98 6.30
N VAL A 360 24.85 3.83 5.49
CA VAL A 360 24.46 4.77 4.44
C VAL A 360 23.01 5.12 4.60
N HIS A 361 22.63 6.38 4.37
CA HIS A 361 21.23 6.78 4.40
C HIS A 361 20.89 7.73 3.26
N THR A 362 19.60 7.75 2.95
CA THR A 362 18.94 8.74 2.10
C THR A 362 17.85 9.41 2.92
N GLU A 363 17.72 10.72 2.81
CA GLU A 363 16.75 11.50 3.58
C GLU A 363 15.90 12.40 2.71
N VAL A 364 14.66 12.63 3.14
CA VAL A 364 13.76 13.62 2.54
C VAL A 364 13.06 14.40 3.65
N ARG A 365 13.03 15.72 3.48
CA ARG A 365 12.46 16.66 4.46
C ARG A 365 11.09 17.11 4.00
N GLN A 366 10.08 16.45 4.52
CA GLN A 366 8.66 16.80 4.37
C GLN A 366 7.83 16.07 5.42
N SER A 367 6.59 16.53 5.65
CA SER A 367 5.65 15.78 6.48
C SER A 367 5.27 14.46 5.80
N TYR A 368 5.30 13.38 6.59
CA TYR A 368 4.77 12.08 6.26
C TYR A 368 3.59 11.71 7.17
N ALA A 369 2.87 12.72 7.73
CA ALA A 369 1.66 12.44 8.51
C ALA A 369 0.59 11.78 7.66
N GLY A 370 0.05 10.65 8.12
CA GLY A 370 -0.95 9.87 7.41
C GLY A 370 -0.50 8.44 7.13
N TRP A 371 -1.32 7.73 6.34
CA TRP A 371 -1.03 6.37 5.91
C TRP A 371 -0.10 6.34 4.70
N HIS A 372 0.99 5.57 4.79
CA HIS A 372 1.95 5.34 3.72
C HIS A 372 2.20 3.85 3.51
N ASP A 373 2.33 3.44 2.26
CA ASP A 373 2.72 2.09 1.87
C ASP A 373 4.23 2.04 1.71
N LEU A 374 4.92 1.42 2.67
CA LEU A 374 6.37 1.25 2.69
C LEU A 374 6.72 -0.11 2.10
N VAL A 375 7.67 -0.15 1.16
CA VAL A 375 8.17 -1.39 0.57
C VAL A 375 9.69 -1.37 0.57
N LEU A 376 10.28 -2.40 1.18
CA LEU A 376 11.71 -2.69 1.16
C LEU A 376 11.94 -3.93 0.29
N GLN A 377 12.86 -3.84 -0.66
CA GLN A 377 13.30 -4.98 -1.47
C GLN A 377 14.77 -5.24 -1.24
N VAL A 378 15.09 -6.47 -0.82
CA VAL A 378 16.46 -6.95 -0.61
C VAL A 378 16.68 -8.09 -1.58
N SER A 379 17.47 -7.88 -2.62
CA SER A 379 17.75 -8.91 -3.63
C SER A 379 18.95 -8.58 -4.50
N GLY A 380 19.79 -9.59 -4.78
CA GLY A 380 20.87 -9.49 -5.74
C GLY A 380 21.90 -8.41 -5.43
N GLY A 381 22.23 -8.19 -4.15
CA GLY A 381 23.17 -7.17 -3.70
C GLY A 381 22.62 -5.75 -3.68
N GLN A 382 21.30 -5.58 -3.88
CA GLN A 382 20.62 -4.28 -3.88
C GLN A 382 19.55 -4.22 -2.82
N ILE A 383 19.43 -3.06 -2.15
CA ILE A 383 18.42 -2.71 -1.17
C ILE A 383 17.64 -1.53 -1.74
N ARG A 384 16.34 -1.69 -2.00
CA ARG A 384 15.50 -0.62 -2.53
C ARG A 384 14.37 -0.30 -1.58
N TYR A 385 14.22 0.98 -1.29
CA TYR A 385 13.19 1.54 -0.44
C TYR A 385 12.18 2.28 -1.29
N TYR A 386 10.89 2.00 -1.09
CA TYR A 386 9.79 2.68 -1.76
C TYR A 386 8.81 3.21 -0.73
N ILE A 387 8.31 4.42 -0.97
CA ILE A 387 7.20 5.03 -0.24
C ILE A 387 6.09 5.35 -1.23
N ASP A 388 4.88 4.84 -1.00
CA ASP A 388 3.70 5.01 -1.86
C ASP A 388 3.97 4.64 -3.34
N GLY A 389 4.77 3.61 -3.54
CA GLY A 389 5.15 3.10 -4.85
C GLY A 389 6.26 3.86 -5.56
N ALA A 390 6.72 5.00 -5.05
CA ALA A 390 7.86 5.75 -5.58
C ALA A 390 9.17 5.25 -4.96
N LEU A 391 10.23 5.08 -5.78
CA LEU A 391 11.57 4.76 -5.28
C LEU A 391 12.06 5.94 -4.43
N PHE A 392 12.36 5.66 -3.17
CA PHE A 392 12.87 6.62 -2.20
C PHE A 392 14.39 6.55 -2.09
N ALA A 393 14.95 5.33 -1.99
CA ALA A 393 16.39 5.10 -1.87
C ALA A 393 16.81 3.77 -2.54
N GLU A 394 18.09 3.71 -2.94
CA GLU A 394 18.75 2.48 -3.37
C GLU A 394 20.13 2.42 -2.73
N HIS A 395 20.40 1.35 -1.98
CA HIS A 395 21.67 1.08 -1.31
C HIS A 395 22.20 -0.30 -1.73
N GLY A 396 23.40 -0.69 -1.28
CA GLY A 396 24.01 -1.99 -1.58
C GLY A 396 25.47 -2.04 -1.13
N GLY A 397 26.24 -2.96 -1.70
CA GLY A 397 27.64 -3.17 -1.31
C GLY A 397 27.74 -3.72 0.11
N ASP A 398 28.63 -3.15 0.92
CA ASP A 398 28.90 -3.60 2.30
C ASP A 398 27.68 -3.50 3.23
N TYR A 399 26.64 -2.71 2.86
CA TYR A 399 25.42 -2.55 3.63
C TYR A 399 24.34 -3.62 3.33
N TYR A 400 24.64 -4.57 2.44
CA TYR A 400 23.70 -5.64 2.08
C TYR A 400 23.64 -6.70 3.19
N PRO A 401 22.43 -7.11 3.67
CA PRO A 401 22.34 -8.04 4.77
C PRO A 401 22.93 -9.42 4.45
N GLU A 402 23.68 -10.00 5.36
CA GLU A 402 24.36 -11.28 5.21
C GLU A 402 23.68 -12.42 5.95
N THR A 403 22.97 -12.11 7.04
CA THR A 403 22.32 -13.11 7.90
C THR A 403 20.84 -12.80 8.10
N VAL A 404 20.07 -13.82 8.57
CA VAL A 404 18.63 -13.67 8.79
C VAL A 404 18.31 -12.63 9.86
N GLN A 405 17.33 -11.79 9.56
CA GLN A 405 16.89 -10.65 10.35
C GLN A 405 15.51 -10.91 10.97
N SER A 406 15.16 -10.12 12.00
CA SER A 406 13.79 -9.89 12.43
C SER A 406 13.17 -8.75 11.62
N VAL A 407 11.84 -8.63 11.69
CA VAL A 407 11.06 -7.49 11.24
C VAL A 407 10.48 -6.80 12.45
N ASN A 408 10.63 -5.50 12.54
CA ASN A 408 10.33 -4.73 13.74
C ASN A 408 9.55 -3.45 13.41
N PHE A 409 8.69 -3.06 14.34
CA PHE A 409 8.04 -1.77 14.42
C PHE A 409 8.29 -1.20 15.80
N ASN A 410 8.86 -0.02 15.92
CA ASN A 410 9.00 0.63 17.21
C ASN A 410 8.67 2.13 17.18
N LEU A 411 8.36 2.65 18.36
CA LEU A 411 8.05 4.04 18.63
C LEU A 411 8.78 4.44 19.90
N TRP A 412 9.77 5.32 19.77
CA TRP A 412 10.69 5.64 20.87
C TRP A 412 11.21 7.06 20.82
N PHE A 413 11.69 7.59 21.94
CA PHE A 413 12.22 8.94 22.07
C PHE A 413 13.74 8.96 22.04
N ILE A 414 14.32 9.89 21.28
CA ILE A 414 15.77 10.10 21.25
C ILE A 414 16.26 10.59 22.63
N SER A 415 17.33 9.98 23.13
CA SER A 415 17.97 10.42 24.36
C SER A 415 18.44 11.89 24.27
N GLY A 416 18.04 12.71 25.25
CA GLY A 416 18.32 14.15 25.24
C GLY A 416 17.36 14.97 24.36
N GLY A 417 16.38 14.33 23.68
CA GLY A 417 15.42 15.00 22.78
C GLY A 417 14.05 15.27 23.42
N LEU A 418 13.87 15.08 24.72
CA LEU A 418 12.61 15.41 25.39
C LEU A 418 12.48 16.91 25.66
N VAL A 419 11.29 17.46 25.40
CA VAL A 419 11.02 18.86 25.78
C VAL A 419 10.95 19.00 27.30
N GLY A 420 11.36 20.16 27.81
CA GLY A 420 11.43 20.48 29.23
C GLY A 420 10.06 20.74 29.88
N SER A 421 9.08 19.86 29.65
CA SER A 421 7.72 19.93 30.18
C SER A 421 7.41 18.70 31.02
N SER A 422 6.80 18.91 32.22
CA SER A 422 6.29 17.82 33.04
C SER A 422 4.87 17.39 32.69
N THR A 423 4.24 18.02 31.71
CA THR A 423 2.93 17.61 31.20
C THR A 423 3.10 16.34 30.38
N SER A 424 2.31 15.29 30.69
CA SER A 424 2.32 14.04 29.93
C SER A 424 1.88 14.27 28.48
N ARG A 425 2.53 13.60 27.56
CA ARG A 425 2.19 13.58 26.13
C ARG A 425 2.32 12.22 25.56
N ASP A 426 1.37 11.90 24.69
CA ASP A 426 1.20 10.60 24.06
C ASP A 426 1.42 10.71 22.55
N TYR A 427 2.31 9.91 22.01
CA TYR A 427 2.52 9.75 20.57
C TYR A 427 2.01 8.39 20.11
N ILE A 428 1.51 8.31 18.87
CA ILE A 428 0.93 7.07 18.32
C ILE A 428 1.45 6.84 16.90
N GLN A 429 1.85 5.59 16.64
CA GLN A 429 2.09 5.05 15.32
C GLN A 429 1.13 3.88 15.10
N GLN A 430 0.60 3.70 13.87
CA GLN A 430 -0.28 2.58 13.53
C GLN A 430 0.24 1.82 12.32
N ILE A 431 0.09 0.50 12.34
CA ILE A 431 0.46 -0.39 11.24
C ILE A 431 -0.79 -1.19 10.85
N ASP A 432 -1.25 -1.01 9.59
CA ASP A 432 -2.47 -1.60 9.07
C ASP A 432 -2.28 -3.08 8.72
N TRP A 433 -1.15 -3.42 8.12
CA TRP A 433 -0.75 -4.78 7.75
C TRP A 433 0.76 -4.88 7.56
N PHE A 434 1.26 -6.12 7.63
CA PHE A 434 2.60 -6.51 7.23
C PHE A 434 2.54 -7.59 6.13
N TYR A 435 3.43 -7.50 5.15
CA TYR A 435 3.60 -8.49 4.08
C TYR A 435 5.08 -8.76 3.81
N HIS A 436 5.43 -10.03 3.61
CA HIS A 436 6.75 -10.44 3.11
C HIS A 436 6.62 -11.54 2.07
N SER A 437 7.42 -11.46 1.01
CA SER A 437 7.60 -12.54 0.02
C SER A 437 9.07 -12.90 -0.05
N LYS A 438 9.40 -14.10 0.45
CA LYS A 438 10.78 -14.60 0.54
C LYS A 438 11.37 -14.85 -0.85
N ASN A 439 12.59 -14.34 -1.09
CA ASN A 439 13.36 -14.53 -2.32
C ASN A 439 12.61 -14.05 -3.59
N GLU A 440 11.68 -13.13 -3.45
CA GLU A 440 10.90 -12.58 -4.57
C GLU A 440 10.94 -11.05 -4.55
N VAL A 441 11.30 -10.41 -5.67
CA VAL A 441 11.16 -8.98 -5.86
C VAL A 441 9.77 -8.68 -6.39
N VAL A 442 8.91 -8.17 -5.53
CA VAL A 442 7.51 -7.85 -5.83
C VAL A 442 7.37 -6.34 -6.00
N ALA A 443 6.88 -5.90 -7.14
CA ALA A 443 6.60 -4.48 -7.36
C ALA A 443 5.59 -3.93 -6.34
N PRO A 444 5.74 -2.69 -5.84
CA PRO A 444 4.87 -2.13 -4.80
C PRO A 444 3.37 -2.26 -5.09
N ALA A 445 2.94 -1.96 -6.32
CA ALA A 445 1.53 -2.12 -6.72
C ALA A 445 1.05 -3.59 -6.67
N THR A 446 1.93 -4.56 -6.90
CA THR A 446 1.63 -5.98 -6.80
C THR A 446 1.51 -6.41 -5.34
N VAL A 447 2.33 -5.86 -4.43
CA VAL A 447 2.19 -6.08 -2.98
C VAL A 447 0.78 -5.70 -2.53
N LEU A 448 0.32 -4.48 -2.87
CA LEU A 448 -1.04 -4.01 -2.53
C LEU A 448 -2.13 -4.91 -3.09
N SER A 449 -1.95 -5.39 -4.34
CA SER A 449 -2.89 -6.33 -4.95
C SER A 449 -2.97 -7.66 -4.17
N ARG A 450 -1.82 -8.20 -3.72
CA ARG A 450 -1.76 -9.44 -2.93
C ARG A 450 -2.40 -9.27 -1.56
N VAL A 451 -2.09 -8.18 -0.85
CA VAL A 451 -2.71 -7.84 0.44
C VAL A 451 -4.23 -7.72 0.31
N ASN A 452 -4.71 -7.00 -0.71
CA ASN A 452 -6.15 -6.89 -0.99
C ASN A 452 -6.78 -8.25 -1.32
N GLY A 453 -6.05 -9.15 -1.97
CA GLY A 453 -6.47 -10.53 -2.21
C GLY A 453 -6.70 -11.30 -0.91
N TYR A 454 -5.76 -11.23 0.04
CA TYR A 454 -5.93 -11.85 1.37
C TYR A 454 -7.13 -11.28 2.12
N ARG A 455 -7.28 -9.96 2.16
CA ARG A 455 -8.41 -9.28 2.81
C ARG A 455 -9.76 -9.64 2.18
N SER A 456 -9.83 -9.69 0.85
CA SER A 456 -11.04 -10.09 0.14
C SER A 456 -11.45 -11.54 0.41
N ALA A 457 -10.47 -12.41 0.68
CA ALA A 457 -10.68 -13.78 1.11
C ALA A 457 -10.92 -13.92 2.64
N SER A 458 -11.02 -12.80 3.38
CA SER A 458 -11.11 -12.77 4.84
C SER A 458 -9.94 -13.50 5.53
N THR A 459 -8.78 -13.55 4.89
CA THR A 459 -7.56 -14.10 5.45
C THR A 459 -6.86 -13.02 6.26
N THR A 460 -6.69 -13.23 7.55
CA THR A 460 -6.06 -12.27 8.46
C THR A 460 -4.59 -12.58 8.74
N TRP A 461 -4.15 -13.81 8.43
CA TRP A 461 -2.78 -14.24 8.64
C TRP A 461 -2.39 -15.41 7.72
N VAL A 462 -1.16 -15.36 7.23
CA VAL A 462 -0.48 -16.44 6.51
C VAL A 462 0.99 -16.41 6.86
N ASP A 463 1.59 -17.56 7.14
CA ASP A 463 3.03 -17.73 7.27
C ASP A 463 3.48 -19.06 6.68
N THR A 464 4.13 -19.01 5.52
CA THR A 464 4.71 -20.15 4.84
C THR A 464 6.22 -20.03 4.67
N VAL A 465 6.82 -18.97 5.25
CA VAL A 465 8.28 -18.81 5.32
C VAL A 465 8.82 -19.81 6.36
N PRO A 466 9.71 -20.73 6.00
CA PRO A 466 10.27 -21.67 6.96
C PRO A 466 10.91 -20.96 8.16
N ASN A 467 10.70 -21.52 9.34
CA ASN A 467 11.47 -21.10 10.52
C ASN A 467 12.93 -21.53 10.34
N PRO A 468 13.90 -20.77 10.91
CA PRO A 468 15.32 -21.10 10.83
C PRO A 468 15.67 -22.45 11.42
#